data_a8c76602dcd017bac29e9b9755f3d291
#
_entry.id   a8c76602dcd017bac29e9b9755f3d291
#
_cell.length_a   1.000
_cell.length_b   1.000
_cell.length_c   1.000
_cell.angle_alpha   90.00
_cell.angle_beta   90.00
_cell.angle_gamma   90.00
#
_symmetry.space_group_name_H-M   'P 1'
#
loop_
_entity.id
_entity.type
_entity.pdbx_description
1 polymer ?
#
loop_
_entity_poly.entity_id
_entity_poly.type
_entity_poly.pdbx_seq_one_letter_code
_entity_poly.pdbx_strand_id
1 'polypeptide(L)'
;MISNKEIVCPNNLLNFALKKKDVTAGIVNAGKPLPMLSVMDAVKENLILPIFIGDKPEIEKCAKDLQFDISKYEIVHEPNENNTAKIAAELASKGKIRIIVKGHIHTDVLMKEVLKRDYNIIGKNRISHIWHMTLEKDDKPLIITDGALNVLPNVKTKMHILKNVVNFCNRI
;
A
#
# COMPACT_ATOMS: atom_id res chain seq x y z
N MET A 1 -18.38 17.49 -0.78
CA MET A 1 -17.26 17.08 -1.64
C MET A 1 -16.32 18.28 -1.77
N ILE A 2 -15.02 18.02 -1.72
CA ILE A 2 -13.99 19.08 -1.75
C ILE A 2 -13.68 19.48 -3.21
N SER A 3 -13.88 18.57 -4.16
CA SER A 3 -13.74 18.82 -5.59
C SER A 3 -14.72 17.95 -6.38
N ASN A 4 -15.22 18.47 -7.51
CA ASN A 4 -16.04 17.74 -8.49
C ASN A 4 -15.20 17.21 -9.67
N LYS A 5 -13.89 17.42 -9.64
CA LYS A 5 -12.99 16.93 -10.69
C LYS A 5 -12.62 15.47 -10.45
N GLU A 6 -12.45 14.77 -11.55
CA GLU A 6 -11.91 13.41 -11.54
C GLU A 6 -10.52 13.40 -10.86
N ILE A 7 -10.31 12.40 -10.00
CA ILE A 7 -9.02 12.22 -9.32
C ILE A 7 -8.05 11.60 -10.33
N VAL A 8 -7.05 12.35 -10.73
CA VAL A 8 -6.03 11.91 -11.70
C VAL A 8 -4.68 11.81 -10.99
N CYS A 9 -3.94 10.73 -11.26
CA CYS A 9 -2.57 10.61 -10.79
C CYS A 9 -1.69 11.69 -11.43
N PRO A 10 -0.85 12.43 -10.67
CA PRO A 10 0.05 13.41 -11.23
C PRO A 10 1.01 12.78 -12.25
N ASN A 11 1.05 13.31 -13.46
CA ASN A 11 1.85 12.77 -14.58
C ASN A 11 3.34 12.64 -14.27
N ASN A 12 3.91 13.57 -13.49
CA ASN A 12 5.30 13.51 -13.08
C ASN A 12 5.59 12.28 -12.20
N LEU A 13 4.71 11.94 -11.24
CA LEU A 13 4.84 10.76 -10.40
C LEU A 13 4.63 9.47 -11.21
N LEU A 14 3.61 9.42 -12.05
CA LEU A 14 3.33 8.28 -12.91
C LEU A 14 4.53 8.02 -13.85
N ASN A 15 5.01 9.02 -14.57
CA ASN A 15 6.15 8.91 -15.45
C ASN A 15 7.45 8.52 -14.72
N PHE A 16 7.62 8.95 -13.47
CA PHE A 16 8.75 8.54 -12.66
C PHE A 16 8.64 7.07 -12.27
N ALA A 17 7.45 6.61 -11.86
CA ALA A 17 7.19 5.22 -11.48
C ALA A 17 7.38 4.27 -12.68
N LEU A 18 6.87 4.62 -13.86
CA LEU A 18 6.97 3.83 -15.10
C LEU A 18 8.42 3.60 -15.58
N LYS A 19 9.37 4.45 -15.17
CA LYS A 19 10.80 4.23 -15.42
C LYS A 19 11.43 3.14 -14.55
N LYS A 20 10.70 2.65 -13.56
CA LYS A 20 11.15 1.58 -12.67
C LYS A 20 10.59 0.24 -13.14
N LYS A 21 11.19 -0.85 -12.65
CA LYS A 21 10.64 -2.20 -12.88
C LYS A 21 9.37 -2.37 -12.07
N ASP A 22 8.46 -3.21 -12.57
CA ASP A 22 7.27 -3.63 -11.86
C ASP A 22 7.61 -4.13 -10.45
N VAL A 23 6.78 -3.75 -9.52
CA VAL A 23 6.97 -4.08 -8.11
C VAL A 23 5.92 -5.09 -7.67
N THR A 24 6.35 -6.20 -7.09
CA THR A 24 5.42 -7.19 -6.55
C THR A 24 4.71 -6.62 -5.32
N ALA A 25 3.38 -6.61 -5.35
CA ALA A 25 2.54 -6.09 -4.29
C ALA A 25 1.63 -7.18 -3.71
N GLY A 26 1.69 -7.40 -2.40
CA GLY A 26 0.75 -8.26 -1.69
C GLY A 26 -0.52 -7.48 -1.34
N ILE A 27 -1.65 -7.91 -1.90
CA ILE A 27 -2.95 -7.27 -1.71
C ILE A 27 -3.71 -8.03 -0.62
N VAL A 28 -3.79 -7.44 0.55
CA VAL A 28 -4.29 -8.12 1.75
C VAL A 28 -5.79 -7.92 1.89
N ASN A 29 -6.58 -9.00 1.84
CA ASN A 29 -8.06 -8.99 1.85
C ASN A 29 -8.67 -8.10 0.75
N ALA A 30 -8.38 -8.44 -0.50
CA ALA A 30 -8.83 -7.69 -1.67
C ALA A 30 -10.28 -7.96 -2.12
N GLY A 31 -11.02 -8.81 -1.41
CA GLY A 31 -12.38 -9.26 -1.80
C GLY A 31 -13.48 -8.19 -1.78
N LYS A 32 -13.13 -6.89 -1.77
CA LYS A 32 -14.10 -5.78 -1.80
C LYS A 32 -13.81 -4.83 -2.98
N PRO A 33 -14.83 -4.14 -3.52
CA PRO A 33 -14.69 -3.34 -4.74
C PRO A 33 -13.61 -2.26 -4.69
N LEU A 34 -13.56 -1.46 -3.62
CA LEU A 34 -12.65 -0.31 -3.55
C LEU A 34 -11.16 -0.69 -3.64
N PRO A 35 -10.63 -1.63 -2.82
CA PRO A 35 -9.25 -2.07 -2.98
C PRO A 35 -9.00 -2.77 -4.32
N MET A 36 -9.97 -3.53 -4.84
CA MET A 36 -9.82 -4.22 -6.12
C MET A 36 -9.73 -3.24 -7.29
N LEU A 37 -10.55 -2.19 -7.32
CA LEU A 37 -10.46 -1.11 -8.32
C LEU A 37 -9.10 -0.42 -8.30
N SER A 38 -8.59 -0.07 -7.11
CA SER A 38 -7.26 0.54 -6.99
C SER A 38 -6.14 -0.36 -7.51
N VAL A 39 -6.24 -1.67 -7.28
CA VAL A 39 -5.29 -2.65 -7.82
C VAL A 39 -5.42 -2.77 -9.33
N MET A 40 -6.65 -2.82 -9.85
CA MET A 40 -6.90 -2.88 -11.28
C MET A 40 -6.29 -1.67 -12.01
N ASP A 41 -6.45 -0.46 -11.47
CA ASP A 41 -5.88 0.76 -12.04
C ASP A 41 -4.34 0.72 -12.00
N ALA A 42 -3.74 0.31 -10.88
CA ALA A 42 -2.28 0.18 -10.77
C ALA A 42 -1.71 -0.88 -11.73
N VAL A 43 -2.45 -1.95 -11.99
CA VAL A 43 -2.07 -3.00 -12.97
C VAL A 43 -2.20 -2.50 -14.41
N LYS A 44 -3.27 -1.76 -14.74
CA LYS A 44 -3.45 -1.14 -16.07
C LYS A 44 -2.30 -0.19 -16.41
N GLU A 45 -1.83 0.54 -15.41
CA GLU A 45 -0.68 1.44 -15.52
C GLU A 45 0.68 0.73 -15.42
N ASN A 46 0.73 -0.60 -15.34
CA ASN A 46 1.96 -1.39 -15.21
C ASN A 46 2.83 -0.99 -14.01
N LEU A 47 2.24 -0.61 -12.90
CA LEU A 47 2.96 -0.18 -11.70
C LEU A 47 3.27 -1.34 -10.75
N ILE A 48 2.41 -2.37 -10.72
CA ILE A 48 2.52 -3.49 -9.80
C ILE A 48 2.22 -4.84 -10.45
N LEU A 49 2.84 -5.89 -9.89
CA LEU A 49 2.45 -7.28 -10.08
C LEU A 49 1.78 -7.76 -8.78
N PRO A 50 0.44 -7.90 -8.75
CA PRO A 50 -0.27 -8.25 -7.53
C PRO A 50 -0.13 -9.74 -7.18
N ILE A 51 0.00 -10.02 -5.88
CA ILE A 51 -0.27 -11.32 -5.25
C ILE A 51 -1.46 -11.08 -4.32
N PHE A 52 -2.59 -11.69 -4.61
CA PHE A 52 -3.79 -11.56 -3.79
C PHE A 52 -3.69 -12.50 -2.58
N ILE A 53 -4.00 -11.99 -1.39
CA ILE A 53 -3.97 -12.75 -0.14
C ILE A 53 -5.32 -12.56 0.55
N GLY A 54 -6.08 -13.62 0.76
CA GLY A 54 -7.41 -13.53 1.36
C GLY A 54 -8.34 -14.66 0.94
N ASP A 55 -9.63 -14.48 1.15
CA ASP A 55 -10.64 -15.45 0.72
C ASP A 55 -10.71 -15.51 -0.81
N LYS A 56 -10.22 -16.61 -1.38
CA LYS A 56 -10.16 -16.79 -2.85
C LYS A 56 -11.53 -16.66 -3.53
N PRO A 57 -12.61 -17.32 -3.06
CA PRO A 57 -13.96 -17.14 -3.61
C PRO A 57 -14.43 -15.68 -3.62
N GLU A 58 -14.20 -14.92 -2.55
CA GLU A 58 -14.56 -13.50 -2.48
C GLU A 58 -13.73 -12.66 -3.47
N ILE A 59 -12.43 -12.93 -3.58
CA ILE A 59 -11.52 -12.24 -4.50
C ILE A 59 -11.94 -12.49 -5.95
N GLU A 60 -12.16 -13.76 -6.33
CA GLU A 60 -12.57 -14.14 -7.69
C GLU A 60 -13.94 -13.56 -8.05
N LYS A 61 -14.91 -13.59 -7.12
CA LYS A 61 -16.21 -12.97 -7.32
C LYS A 61 -16.08 -11.46 -7.56
N CYS A 62 -15.35 -10.77 -6.70
CA CYS A 62 -15.17 -9.33 -6.81
C CYS A 62 -14.47 -8.94 -8.13
N ALA A 63 -13.44 -9.67 -8.52
CA ALA A 63 -12.75 -9.46 -9.79
C ALA A 63 -13.67 -9.68 -11.01
N LYS A 64 -14.49 -10.74 -10.97
CA LYS A 64 -15.51 -11.01 -12.01
C LYS A 64 -16.53 -9.89 -12.12
N ASP A 65 -17.07 -9.42 -10.99
CA ASP A 65 -18.06 -8.34 -10.94
C ASP A 65 -17.50 -7.02 -11.51
N LEU A 66 -16.19 -6.81 -11.39
CA LEU A 66 -15.47 -5.65 -11.93
C LEU A 66 -14.86 -5.88 -13.32
N GLN A 67 -15.10 -7.04 -13.93
CA GLN A 67 -14.53 -7.44 -15.23
C GLN A 67 -12.99 -7.36 -15.26
N PHE A 68 -12.35 -7.65 -14.13
CA PHE A 68 -10.91 -7.67 -13.98
C PHE A 68 -10.38 -9.11 -14.10
N ASP A 69 -9.67 -9.41 -15.18
CA ASP A 69 -9.03 -10.73 -15.34
C ASP A 69 -7.81 -10.87 -14.42
N ILE A 70 -7.97 -11.69 -13.41
CA ILE A 70 -6.91 -12.00 -12.42
C ILE A 70 -6.32 -13.40 -12.61
N SER A 71 -6.67 -14.13 -13.67
CA SER A 71 -6.25 -15.53 -13.88
C SER A 71 -4.74 -15.75 -13.93
N LYS A 72 -3.99 -14.73 -14.33
CA LYS A 72 -2.51 -14.76 -14.41
C LYS A 72 -1.80 -14.41 -13.10
N TYR A 73 -2.54 -14.03 -12.05
CA TYR A 73 -1.96 -13.62 -10.79
C TYR A 73 -2.11 -14.69 -9.70
N GLU A 74 -1.12 -14.76 -8.82
CA GLU A 74 -1.13 -15.67 -7.69
C GLU A 74 -2.20 -15.24 -6.67
N ILE A 75 -2.99 -16.22 -6.18
CA ILE A 75 -3.94 -16.02 -5.07
C ILE A 75 -3.54 -16.98 -3.96
N VAL A 76 -3.15 -16.43 -2.83
CA VAL A 76 -2.93 -17.18 -1.59
C VAL A 76 -4.24 -17.20 -0.81
N HIS A 77 -4.92 -18.35 -0.82
CA HIS A 77 -6.20 -18.51 -0.12
C HIS A 77 -6.01 -18.56 1.39
N GLU A 78 -6.60 -17.60 2.09
CA GLU A 78 -6.67 -17.57 3.56
C GLU A 78 -7.87 -16.71 3.98
N PRO A 79 -8.95 -17.30 4.49
CA PRO A 79 -10.15 -16.54 4.89
C PRO A 79 -10.03 -15.86 6.26
N ASN A 80 -9.06 -16.27 7.09
CA ASN A 80 -8.87 -15.68 8.41
C ASN A 80 -8.01 -14.42 8.34
N GLU A 81 -8.56 -13.31 8.83
CA GLU A 81 -7.93 -11.98 8.77
C GLU A 81 -6.54 -11.93 9.45
N ASN A 82 -6.38 -12.55 10.62
CA ASN A 82 -5.10 -12.57 11.33
C ASN A 82 -4.04 -13.38 10.56
N ASN A 83 -4.43 -14.50 9.99
CA ASN A 83 -3.53 -15.32 9.19
C ASN A 83 -3.15 -14.61 7.88
N THR A 84 -4.10 -13.90 7.27
CA THR A 84 -3.85 -13.10 6.06
C THR A 84 -2.77 -12.04 6.31
N ALA A 85 -2.85 -11.32 7.44
CA ALA A 85 -1.82 -10.37 7.85
C ALA A 85 -0.45 -11.04 8.07
N LYS A 86 -0.45 -12.22 8.71
CA LYS A 86 0.78 -13.01 8.95
C LYS A 86 1.42 -13.43 7.64
N ILE A 87 0.65 -13.97 6.70
CA ILE A 87 1.14 -14.38 5.37
C ILE A 87 1.74 -13.19 4.63
N ALA A 88 1.08 -12.02 4.65
CA ALA A 88 1.60 -10.81 4.02
C ALA A 88 2.96 -10.40 4.62
N ALA A 89 3.10 -10.43 5.95
CA ALA A 89 4.35 -10.14 6.62
C ALA A 89 5.45 -11.17 6.28
N GLU A 90 5.12 -12.46 6.23
CA GLU A 90 6.06 -13.51 5.82
C GLU A 90 6.55 -13.35 4.37
N LEU A 91 5.63 -13.05 3.43
CA LEU A 91 5.99 -12.81 2.04
C LEU A 91 6.89 -11.58 1.89
N ALA A 92 6.61 -10.52 2.64
CA ALA A 92 7.44 -9.31 2.66
C ALA A 92 8.82 -9.60 3.26
N SER A 93 8.90 -10.34 4.36
CA SER A 93 10.16 -10.76 5.00
C SER A 93 11.04 -11.59 4.07
N LYS A 94 10.43 -12.45 3.25
CA LYS A 94 11.14 -13.28 2.25
C LYS A 94 11.46 -12.51 0.96
N GLY A 95 11.08 -11.25 0.85
CA GLY A 95 11.28 -10.42 -0.34
C GLY A 95 10.41 -10.82 -1.55
N LYS A 96 9.42 -11.69 -1.37
CA LYS A 96 8.47 -12.07 -2.43
C LYS A 96 7.54 -10.92 -2.81
N ILE A 97 7.18 -10.08 -1.86
CA ILE A 97 6.46 -8.83 -2.09
C ILE A 97 7.30 -7.65 -1.57
N ARG A 98 7.25 -6.54 -2.29
CA ARG A 98 7.97 -5.30 -1.96
C ARG A 98 7.04 -4.22 -1.41
N ILE A 99 5.75 -4.37 -1.65
CA ILE A 99 4.69 -3.50 -1.18
C ILE A 99 3.61 -4.35 -0.53
N ILE A 100 3.10 -3.91 0.61
CA ILE A 100 1.89 -4.44 1.22
C ILE A 100 0.79 -3.41 1.00
N VAL A 101 -0.24 -3.82 0.26
CA VAL A 101 -1.44 -3.00 0.02
C VAL A 101 -2.55 -3.49 0.94
N LYS A 102 -2.99 -2.59 1.82
CA LYS A 102 -4.10 -2.85 2.72
C LYS A 102 -5.41 -2.84 1.95
N GLY A 103 -6.06 -3.99 1.85
CA GLY A 103 -7.45 -4.12 1.39
C GLY A 103 -8.45 -3.95 2.52
N HIS A 104 -9.45 -4.82 2.59
CA HIS A 104 -10.50 -4.79 3.61
C HIS A 104 -10.08 -5.57 4.87
N ILE A 105 -9.04 -5.11 5.53
CA ILE A 105 -8.49 -5.66 6.78
C ILE A 105 -8.39 -4.55 7.84
N HIS A 106 -8.55 -4.88 9.12
CA HIS A 106 -8.35 -3.92 10.21
C HIS A 106 -6.88 -3.47 10.27
N THR A 107 -6.67 -2.17 10.43
CA THR A 107 -5.32 -1.61 10.39
C THR A 107 -4.44 -2.11 11.52
N ASP A 108 -4.99 -2.26 12.71
CA ASP A 108 -4.29 -2.78 13.89
C ASP A 108 -3.87 -4.25 13.70
N VAL A 109 -4.71 -5.09 13.07
CA VAL A 109 -4.40 -6.49 12.77
C VAL A 109 -3.20 -6.57 11.81
N LEU A 110 -3.24 -5.81 10.71
CA LEU A 110 -2.13 -5.79 9.75
C LEU A 110 -0.86 -5.23 10.39
N MET A 111 -0.95 -4.10 11.07
CA MET A 111 0.20 -3.44 11.67
C MET A 111 0.82 -4.27 12.79
N LYS A 112 0.03 -4.99 13.58
CA LYS A 112 0.53 -5.91 14.61
C LYS A 112 1.48 -6.96 14.03
N GLU A 113 1.17 -7.49 12.85
CA GLU A 113 2.04 -8.46 12.18
C GLU A 113 3.26 -7.77 11.53
N VAL A 114 3.06 -6.73 10.75
CA VAL A 114 4.14 -6.01 10.05
C VAL A 114 5.18 -5.44 11.01
N LEU A 115 4.77 -5.06 12.23
CA LEU A 115 5.65 -4.48 13.25
C LEU A 115 6.45 -5.54 14.05
N LYS A 116 6.21 -6.84 13.88
CA LYS A 116 7.00 -7.87 14.54
C LYS A 116 8.45 -7.85 14.07
N ARG A 117 9.37 -7.87 15.03
CA ARG A 117 10.81 -7.83 14.74
C ARG A 117 11.31 -9.07 14.00
N ASP A 118 10.66 -10.20 14.20
CA ASP A 118 11.03 -11.49 13.60
C ASP A 118 10.99 -11.47 12.07
N TYR A 119 10.18 -10.61 11.49
CA TYR A 119 10.08 -10.47 10.03
C TYR A 119 11.15 -9.56 9.42
N ASN A 120 11.90 -8.77 10.22
CA ASN A 120 12.91 -7.83 9.74
C ASN A 120 12.43 -6.86 8.64
N ILE A 121 11.13 -6.57 8.59
CA ILE A 121 10.54 -5.63 7.63
C ILE A 121 10.89 -4.20 8.01
N ILE A 122 10.97 -3.94 9.33
CA ILE A 122 11.19 -2.61 9.87
C ILE A 122 12.69 -2.37 10.03
N GLY A 123 13.17 -1.29 9.42
CA GLY A 123 14.53 -0.83 9.61
C GLY A 123 14.78 -0.20 11.00
N LYS A 124 15.91 0.51 11.13
CA LYS A 124 16.32 1.16 12.38
C LYS A 124 15.47 2.39 12.75
N ASN A 125 14.77 2.98 11.79
CA ASN A 125 13.92 4.15 12.02
C ASN A 125 12.53 3.71 12.46
N ARG A 126 11.84 4.58 13.21
CA ARG A 126 10.40 4.39 13.44
C ARG A 126 9.63 4.54 12.14
N ILE A 127 8.58 3.75 11.98
CA ILE A 127 7.62 3.91 10.90
C ILE A 127 6.84 5.21 11.12
N SER A 128 6.52 5.90 10.04
CA SER A 128 5.65 7.07 10.05
C SER A 128 4.72 7.05 8.85
N HIS A 129 3.59 7.70 8.99
CA HIS A 129 2.60 7.85 7.93
C HIS A 129 2.95 9.08 7.08
N ILE A 130 2.85 8.96 5.76
CA ILE A 130 3.09 10.06 4.83
C ILE A 130 1.90 10.18 3.88
N TRP A 131 1.27 11.35 3.85
CA TRP A 131 0.32 11.74 2.83
C TRP A 131 1.02 12.60 1.78
N HIS A 132 0.93 12.21 0.53
CA HIS A 132 1.30 13.03 -0.62
C HIS A 132 0.03 13.53 -1.28
N MET A 133 -0.21 14.82 -1.22
CA MET A 133 -1.43 15.45 -1.73
C MET A 133 -1.09 16.42 -2.85
N THR A 134 -1.80 16.32 -3.96
CA THR A 134 -1.70 17.27 -5.08
C THR A 134 -2.84 18.27 -4.97
N LEU A 135 -2.53 19.54 -4.96
CA LEU A 135 -3.49 20.63 -4.91
C LEU A 135 -3.80 21.11 -6.33
N GLU A 136 -5.08 21.43 -6.61
CA GLU A 136 -5.52 21.82 -7.96
C GLU A 136 -4.84 23.10 -8.51
N LYS A 137 -4.36 23.96 -7.63
CA LYS A 137 -3.82 25.30 -7.98
C LYS A 137 -2.32 25.41 -7.91
N ASP A 138 -1.66 24.41 -7.35
CA ASP A 138 -0.21 24.44 -7.11
C ASP A 138 0.47 23.25 -7.76
N ASP A 139 1.52 23.52 -8.53
CA ASP A 139 2.41 22.47 -9.08
C ASP A 139 3.22 21.77 -7.98
N LYS A 140 3.16 22.28 -6.75
CA LYS A 140 3.89 21.73 -5.60
C LYS A 140 2.97 20.85 -4.75
N PRO A 141 3.38 19.60 -4.48
CA PRO A 141 2.61 18.73 -3.59
C PRO A 141 2.66 19.23 -2.14
N LEU A 142 1.56 19.02 -1.41
CA LEU A 142 1.53 19.14 0.05
C LEU A 142 1.84 17.78 0.67
N ILE A 143 2.90 17.72 1.47
CA ILE A 143 3.27 16.50 2.19
C ILE A 143 2.91 16.65 3.66
N ILE A 144 2.06 15.74 4.16
CA ILE A 144 1.63 15.71 5.57
C ILE A 144 2.16 14.44 6.23
N THR A 145 2.78 14.59 7.39
CA THR A 145 3.30 13.51 8.25
C THR A 145 3.25 13.95 9.72
N ASP A 146 3.09 13.18 10.68
CA ASP A 146 2.62 11.82 10.86
C ASP A 146 1.20 11.87 11.44
N GLY A 147 0.23 11.61 10.60
CA GLY A 147 -1.17 11.80 10.97
C GLY A 147 -1.78 10.65 11.79
N ALA A 148 -1.13 9.49 11.88
CA ALA A 148 -1.85 8.31 12.35
C ALA A 148 -1.04 7.26 13.13
N LEU A 149 0.29 7.24 13.08
CA LEU A 149 1.08 6.13 13.63
C LEU A 149 1.73 6.40 14.97
N ASN A 150 2.23 7.60 15.21
CA ASN A 150 2.95 7.93 16.44
C ASN A 150 2.12 8.86 17.32
N VAL A 151 1.48 8.29 18.32
CA VAL A 151 0.73 9.05 19.33
C VAL A 151 1.73 9.67 20.33
N LEU A 152 1.61 10.99 20.62
CA LEU A 152 2.48 11.74 21.54
C LEU A 152 3.99 11.55 21.25
N PRO A 153 4.47 11.82 20.04
CA PRO A 153 5.87 11.60 19.69
C PRO A 153 6.80 12.53 20.46
N ASN A 154 7.82 11.98 21.12
CA ASN A 154 8.90 12.75 21.72
C ASN A 154 9.86 13.28 20.64
N VAL A 155 10.85 14.10 21.01
CA VAL A 155 11.80 14.73 20.07
C VAL A 155 12.50 13.70 19.21
N LYS A 156 12.99 12.60 19.77
CA LYS A 156 13.68 11.53 19.02
C LYS A 156 12.74 10.89 17.98
N THR A 157 11.50 10.64 18.35
CA THR A 157 10.49 10.12 17.43
C THR A 157 10.18 11.11 16.30
N LYS A 158 10.03 12.41 16.63
CA LYS A 158 9.84 13.48 15.63
C LYS A 158 11.00 13.57 14.65
N MET A 159 12.24 13.40 15.11
CA MET A 159 13.41 13.33 14.22
C MET A 159 13.34 12.15 13.23
N HIS A 160 12.88 10.96 13.67
CA HIS A 160 12.67 9.83 12.76
C HIS A 160 11.58 10.12 11.73
N ILE A 161 10.47 10.72 12.15
CA ILE A 161 9.35 11.11 11.27
C ILE A 161 9.85 12.08 10.19
N LEU A 162 10.54 13.14 10.59
CA LEU A 162 11.11 14.11 9.65
C LEU A 162 12.12 13.47 8.69
N LYS A 163 13.01 12.62 9.20
CA LYS A 163 13.98 11.90 8.35
C LYS A 163 13.28 11.01 7.32
N ASN A 164 12.19 10.34 7.70
CA ASN A 164 11.44 9.49 6.78
C ASN A 164 10.82 10.32 5.65
N VAL A 165 10.15 11.44 5.98
CA VAL A 165 9.49 12.27 4.97
C VAL A 165 10.49 12.97 4.04
N VAL A 166 11.61 13.47 4.58
CA VAL A 166 12.69 14.05 3.76
C VAL A 166 13.27 13.01 2.81
N ASN A 167 13.55 11.79 3.30
CA ASN A 167 14.03 10.70 2.46
C ASN A 167 13.01 10.30 1.38
N PHE A 168 11.72 10.36 1.68
CA PHE A 168 10.66 10.12 0.72
C PHE A 168 10.64 11.21 -0.36
N CYS A 169 10.60 12.49 0.03
CA CYS A 169 10.56 13.62 -0.90
C CYS A 169 11.79 13.69 -1.83
N ASN A 170 12.95 13.23 -1.36
CA ASN A 170 14.17 13.19 -2.18
C ASN A 170 14.18 12.04 -3.21
N ARG A 171 13.19 11.17 -3.20
CA ARG A 171 13.14 10.00 -4.09
C ARG A 171 12.06 10.08 -5.17
N ILE A 172 11.13 11.03 -5.03
CA ILE A 172 10.00 11.22 -5.96
C ILE A 172 10.16 12.47 -6.81
#